data_8c3888e935a4e1fc9daece32edaadc74
#
_entry.id   8c3888e935a4e1fc9daece32edaadc74
#
_cell.length_a   1.000
_cell.length_b   1.000
_cell.length_c   1.000
_cell.angle_alpha   90.00
_cell.angle_beta   90.00
_cell.angle_gamma   90.00
#
_symmetry.space_group_name_H-M   'P 1'
#
loop_
_entity.id
_entity.type
_entity.pdbx_description
1 polymer ?
#
loop_
_entity_poly.entity_id
_entity_poly.type
_entity_poly.pdbx_seq_one_letter_code
_entity_poly.pdbx_strand_id
1 'polypeptide(L)'
;MGIFRRLVPLDGGGTPVPFKIQVTTTSNGQIFTLPLVNFGTFAVDMDVDWGDGTAISTITAAGDPSRIHTYTTAGVYTIEIFGSMPGFKVNNNAAIRSLITGIVDFGRVGLRTLDFNGCTNITSIPASGTMEVGYRGLNNIISFAGFMRGTGITTIPADIFDFSTSATTFSDIFSFTSITAIPAGLFDSSTNANTFASAFNSCTLLNSYPVNLFNTSPNVTNFSSTFRNCLALTFAQQFTANTSVTSFDNVYNMSTTSNALDGNAPTLWLRNPTPSGTAAFRNCTGLDNFASIPLNFK
;
A
#
# COMPACT_ATOMS: atom_id res chain seq x y z
N MET A 1 9.89 -3.02 -34.57
CA MET A 1 9.97 -1.68 -33.99
C MET A 1 8.57 -1.09 -34.04
N GLY A 2 7.76 -1.39 -33.02
CA GLY A 2 6.36 -0.95 -32.94
C GLY A 2 6.32 0.55 -32.61
N ILE A 3 5.61 1.32 -33.41
CA ILE A 3 5.41 2.74 -33.18
C ILE A 3 4.32 2.86 -32.10
N PHE A 4 4.70 3.19 -30.84
CA PHE A 4 3.75 3.56 -29.79
C PHE A 4 2.93 4.75 -30.27
N ARG A 5 1.64 4.54 -30.53
CA ARG A 5 0.75 5.54 -31.13
C ARG A 5 0.15 6.55 -30.14
N ARG A 6 0.32 6.34 -28.82
CA ARG A 6 -0.25 7.22 -27.81
C ARG A 6 0.82 7.85 -26.92
N LEU A 7 1.45 8.87 -27.46
CA LEU A 7 2.19 9.86 -26.69
C LEU A 7 1.17 10.87 -26.12
N VAL A 8 0.42 10.51 -25.09
CA VAL A 8 -0.39 11.48 -24.33
C VAL A 8 0.46 11.90 -23.13
N PRO A 9 1.00 13.14 -23.12
CA PRO A 9 1.62 13.67 -21.92
C PRO A 9 0.53 13.90 -20.88
N LEU A 10 0.42 13.04 -19.88
CA LEU A 10 -0.31 13.34 -18.66
C LEU A 10 0.65 14.16 -17.80
N ASP A 11 0.33 15.43 -17.54
CA ASP A 11 1.08 16.37 -16.71
C ASP A 11 2.39 16.93 -17.29
N GLY A 12 2.28 17.85 -18.25
CA GLY A 12 3.34 18.85 -18.51
C GLY A 12 4.51 18.46 -19.43
N GLY A 13 4.29 17.72 -20.51
CA GLY A 13 5.21 17.74 -21.68
C GLY A 13 6.47 16.87 -21.59
N GLY A 14 6.54 15.88 -20.71
CA GLY A 14 7.64 14.88 -20.67
C GLY A 14 7.36 13.67 -21.57
N THR A 15 8.40 12.88 -21.87
CA THR A 15 8.26 11.57 -22.52
C THR A 15 7.34 10.67 -21.69
N PRO A 16 6.42 9.90 -22.32
CA PRO A 16 5.59 8.93 -21.60
C PRO A 16 6.46 7.89 -20.90
N VAL A 17 6.27 7.72 -19.62
CA VAL A 17 6.96 6.71 -18.81
C VAL A 17 5.95 5.63 -18.45
N PRO A 18 6.12 4.39 -18.94
CA PRO A 18 5.18 3.32 -18.72
C PRO A 18 5.18 2.83 -17.28
N PHE A 19 4.00 2.42 -16.80
CA PHE A 19 3.90 1.56 -15.64
C PHE A 19 4.41 0.17 -16.02
N LYS A 20 5.33 -0.40 -15.23
CA LYS A 20 5.97 -1.68 -15.53
C LYS A 20 5.86 -2.64 -14.36
N ILE A 21 5.34 -3.83 -14.64
CA ILE A 21 5.30 -4.96 -13.70
C ILE A 21 5.94 -6.19 -14.32
N GLN A 22 6.47 -7.05 -13.45
CA GLN A 22 6.96 -8.36 -13.84
C GLN A 22 5.91 -9.43 -13.55
N VAL A 23 5.67 -10.28 -14.53
CA VAL A 23 4.76 -11.43 -14.45
C VAL A 23 5.56 -12.69 -14.76
N THR A 24 5.40 -13.72 -13.94
CA THR A 24 6.01 -15.04 -14.16
C THR A 24 4.92 -16.06 -14.41
N THR A 25 4.96 -16.71 -15.58
CA THR A 25 4.11 -17.84 -15.92
C THR A 25 4.85 -19.15 -15.74
N THR A 26 4.19 -20.17 -15.22
CA THR A 26 4.77 -21.47 -14.88
C THR A 26 4.39 -22.58 -15.86
N SER A 27 3.45 -22.30 -16.77
CA SER A 27 2.99 -23.24 -17.80
C SER A 27 2.71 -22.52 -19.12
N ASN A 28 2.85 -23.25 -20.23
CA ASN A 28 2.45 -22.77 -21.54
C ASN A 28 0.94 -22.54 -21.59
N GLY A 29 0.49 -21.52 -22.32
CA GLY A 29 -0.92 -21.17 -22.44
C GLY A 29 -1.51 -20.50 -21.20
N GLN A 30 -0.69 -20.02 -20.28
CA GLN A 30 -1.17 -19.37 -19.06
C GLN A 30 -1.77 -17.99 -19.34
N ILE A 31 -2.94 -17.75 -18.78
CA ILE A 31 -3.69 -16.50 -18.99
C ILE A 31 -3.36 -15.52 -17.87
N PHE A 32 -3.07 -14.28 -18.24
CA PHE A 32 -2.99 -13.14 -17.34
C PHE A 32 -4.06 -12.11 -17.70
N THR A 33 -4.73 -11.56 -16.70
CA THR A 33 -5.75 -10.52 -16.87
C THR A 33 -5.34 -9.29 -16.10
N LEU A 34 -5.15 -8.15 -16.77
CA LEU A 34 -4.87 -6.89 -16.09
C LEU A 34 -6.02 -6.54 -15.11
N PRO A 35 -5.70 -6.32 -13.83
CA PRO A 35 -6.69 -6.06 -12.78
C PRO A 35 -7.11 -4.58 -12.76
N LEU A 36 -7.69 -4.11 -13.86
CA LEU A 36 -8.13 -2.74 -14.04
C LEU A 36 -9.41 -2.46 -13.28
N VAL A 37 -9.51 -1.28 -12.68
CA VAL A 37 -10.72 -0.79 -12.05
C VAL A 37 -11.01 0.64 -12.51
N ASN A 38 -12.30 0.97 -12.61
CA ASN A 38 -12.72 2.34 -12.83
C ASN A 38 -12.47 3.17 -11.57
N PHE A 39 -12.13 4.45 -11.74
CA PHE A 39 -11.99 5.40 -10.66
C PHE A 39 -12.71 6.72 -11.01
N GLY A 40 -13.93 6.90 -10.49
CA GLY A 40 -14.76 8.07 -10.81
C GLY A 40 -14.98 8.22 -12.31
N THR A 41 -14.71 9.43 -12.82
CA THR A 41 -14.84 9.80 -14.24
C THR A 41 -13.55 9.65 -15.03
N PHE A 42 -12.45 9.18 -14.39
CA PHE A 42 -11.17 9.02 -15.07
C PHE A 42 -11.24 7.85 -16.06
N ALA A 43 -10.91 8.13 -17.32
CA ALA A 43 -10.98 7.13 -18.38
C ALA A 43 -9.78 6.18 -18.35
N VAL A 44 -10.02 4.91 -18.66
CA VAL A 44 -8.99 3.96 -19.09
C VAL A 44 -8.77 4.19 -20.58
N ASP A 45 -7.54 4.49 -20.99
CA ASP A 45 -7.15 4.70 -22.38
C ASP A 45 -5.65 4.45 -22.52
N MET A 46 -5.27 3.20 -22.79
CA MET A 46 -3.88 2.76 -22.71
C MET A 46 -3.51 1.74 -23.78
N ASP A 47 -2.21 1.69 -24.06
CA ASP A 47 -1.57 0.66 -24.86
C ASP A 47 -0.72 -0.24 -23.95
N VAL A 48 -0.76 -1.55 -24.19
CA VAL A 48 -0.09 -2.57 -23.38
C VAL A 48 0.84 -3.40 -24.27
N ASP A 49 2.13 -3.37 -23.92
CA ASP A 49 3.11 -4.36 -24.38
C ASP A 49 3.21 -5.48 -23.32
N TRP A 50 2.89 -6.71 -23.75
CA TRP A 50 2.88 -7.86 -22.86
C TRP A 50 4.27 -8.46 -22.57
N GLY A 51 5.32 -7.97 -23.27
CA GLY A 51 6.70 -8.38 -23.09
C GLY A 51 7.08 -9.71 -23.72
N ASP A 52 6.20 -10.32 -24.52
CA ASP A 52 6.42 -11.62 -25.18
C ASP A 52 6.58 -11.50 -26.71
N GLY A 53 6.63 -10.27 -27.22
CA GLY A 53 6.79 -9.97 -28.66
C GLY A 53 5.48 -10.07 -29.46
N THR A 54 4.34 -10.28 -28.82
CA THR A 54 3.03 -10.19 -29.46
C THR A 54 2.65 -8.75 -29.79
N ALA A 55 1.58 -8.55 -30.57
CA ALA A 55 1.11 -7.21 -30.91
C ALA A 55 0.63 -6.45 -29.66
N ILE A 56 0.88 -5.14 -29.64
CA ILE A 56 0.40 -4.23 -28.58
C ILE A 56 -1.15 -4.27 -28.54
N SER A 57 -1.69 -4.38 -27.34
CA SER A 57 -3.13 -4.31 -27.09
C SER A 57 -3.55 -2.89 -26.71
N THR A 58 -4.56 -2.34 -27.40
CA THR A 58 -5.19 -1.07 -26.99
C THR A 58 -6.40 -1.37 -26.12
N ILE A 59 -6.48 -0.74 -24.94
CA ILE A 59 -7.54 -0.96 -23.95
C ILE A 59 -8.19 0.38 -23.62
N THR A 60 -9.51 0.46 -23.81
CA THR A 60 -10.27 1.72 -23.67
C THR A 60 -11.30 1.72 -22.52
N ALA A 61 -11.39 0.61 -21.79
CA ALA A 61 -12.26 0.48 -20.61
C ALA A 61 -11.70 -0.56 -19.64
N ALA A 62 -12.03 -0.47 -18.37
CA ALA A 62 -11.59 -1.44 -17.36
C ALA A 62 -12.12 -2.86 -17.61
N GLY A 63 -13.26 -3.00 -18.31
CA GLY A 63 -13.85 -4.28 -18.72
C GLY A 63 -13.47 -4.73 -20.13
N ASP A 64 -12.59 -4.02 -20.83
CA ASP A 64 -12.19 -4.34 -22.22
C ASP A 64 -11.62 -5.77 -22.29
N PRO A 65 -12.08 -6.62 -23.22
CA PRO A 65 -11.56 -7.99 -23.37
C PRO A 65 -10.07 -8.03 -23.73
N SER A 66 -9.53 -6.98 -24.37
CA SER A 66 -8.10 -6.86 -24.72
C SER A 66 -7.18 -6.78 -23.49
N ARG A 67 -7.74 -6.66 -22.26
CA ARG A 67 -6.99 -6.76 -20.99
C ARG A 67 -6.59 -8.20 -20.62
N ILE A 68 -7.07 -9.19 -21.38
CA ILE A 68 -6.78 -10.61 -21.17
C ILE A 68 -5.73 -11.04 -22.19
N HIS A 69 -4.63 -11.61 -21.69
CA HIS A 69 -3.54 -12.09 -22.52
C HIS A 69 -3.19 -13.54 -22.19
N THR A 70 -2.81 -14.31 -23.24
CA THR A 70 -2.37 -15.70 -23.10
C THR A 70 -0.89 -15.80 -23.49
N TYR A 71 -0.06 -16.14 -22.52
CA TYR A 71 1.36 -16.40 -22.76
C TYR A 71 1.54 -17.81 -23.33
N THR A 72 1.94 -17.94 -24.59
CA THR A 72 2.11 -19.22 -25.28
C THR A 72 3.23 -20.08 -24.70
N THR A 73 4.22 -19.44 -24.08
CA THR A 73 5.38 -20.11 -23.45
C THR A 73 5.46 -19.67 -21.99
N ALA A 74 5.85 -20.60 -21.11
CA ALA A 74 6.16 -20.26 -19.72
C ALA A 74 7.43 -19.38 -19.66
N GLY A 75 7.45 -18.37 -18.80
CA GLY A 75 8.55 -17.44 -18.73
C GLY A 75 8.34 -16.28 -17.77
N VAL A 76 9.31 -15.37 -17.76
CA VAL A 76 9.26 -14.11 -17.02
C VAL A 76 9.09 -12.99 -18.03
N TYR A 77 8.05 -12.20 -17.86
CA TYR A 77 7.67 -11.14 -18.78
C TYR A 77 7.58 -9.80 -18.06
N THR A 78 8.02 -8.74 -18.70
CA THR A 78 7.78 -7.37 -18.23
C THR A 78 6.66 -6.76 -19.05
N ILE A 79 5.54 -6.51 -18.41
CA ILE A 79 4.40 -5.81 -19.02
C ILE A 79 4.67 -4.32 -18.90
N GLU A 80 4.56 -3.59 -20.03
CA GLU A 80 4.65 -2.15 -20.08
C GLU A 80 3.32 -1.54 -20.49
N ILE A 81 2.82 -0.58 -19.69
CA ILE A 81 1.52 0.07 -19.87
C ILE A 81 1.75 1.56 -20.09
N PHE A 82 1.28 2.08 -21.21
CA PHE A 82 1.37 3.47 -21.61
C PHE A 82 -0.04 4.09 -21.68
N GLY A 83 -0.16 5.39 -21.42
CA GLY A 83 -1.44 6.11 -21.48
C GLY A 83 -2.12 6.26 -20.13
N SER A 84 -3.45 6.17 -20.06
CA SER A 84 -4.23 6.43 -18.85
C SER A 84 -4.72 5.15 -18.19
N MET A 85 -4.21 4.85 -16.98
CA MET A 85 -4.62 3.75 -16.13
C MET A 85 -4.97 4.28 -14.73
N PRO A 86 -6.20 4.73 -14.48
CA PRO A 86 -6.56 5.34 -13.20
C PRO A 86 -6.62 4.37 -12.03
N GLY A 87 -6.81 3.07 -12.27
CA GLY A 87 -6.91 2.09 -11.22
C GLY A 87 -6.35 0.72 -11.59
N PHE A 88 -5.44 0.22 -10.74
CA PHE A 88 -4.89 -1.13 -10.80
C PHE A 88 -5.06 -1.78 -9.43
N LYS A 89 -5.93 -2.81 -9.35
CA LYS A 89 -6.25 -3.47 -8.08
C LYS A 89 -6.34 -4.97 -8.22
N VAL A 90 -5.37 -5.67 -7.67
CA VAL A 90 -5.35 -7.14 -7.68
C VAL A 90 -6.46 -7.71 -6.80
N ASN A 91 -6.81 -6.99 -5.72
CA ASN A 91 -7.78 -7.44 -4.73
C ASN A 91 -7.46 -8.89 -4.26
N ASN A 92 -8.47 -9.73 -4.10
CA ASN A 92 -8.31 -11.13 -3.71
C ASN A 92 -8.29 -12.10 -4.90
N ASN A 93 -7.92 -11.66 -6.11
CA ASN A 93 -7.87 -12.54 -7.27
C ASN A 93 -6.65 -13.47 -7.23
N ALA A 94 -6.86 -14.70 -6.75
CA ALA A 94 -5.79 -15.67 -6.57
C ALA A 94 -5.06 -16.04 -7.88
N ALA A 95 -5.76 -16.04 -9.01
CA ALA A 95 -5.17 -16.38 -10.31
C ALA A 95 -4.17 -15.35 -10.81
N ILE A 96 -4.38 -14.06 -10.45
CA ILE A 96 -3.50 -12.95 -10.89
C ILE A 96 -2.35 -12.76 -9.91
N ARG A 97 -2.63 -12.74 -8.59
CA ARG A 97 -1.64 -12.39 -7.57
C ARG A 97 -0.45 -13.33 -7.51
N SER A 98 -0.63 -14.62 -7.85
CA SER A 98 0.46 -15.59 -7.90
C SER A 98 1.39 -15.36 -9.10
N LEU A 99 0.93 -14.69 -10.15
CA LEU A 99 1.70 -14.43 -11.36
C LEU A 99 2.51 -13.13 -11.27
N ILE A 100 2.06 -12.13 -10.50
CA ILE A 100 2.79 -10.87 -10.35
C ILE A 100 3.97 -11.11 -9.41
N THR A 101 5.19 -10.98 -9.94
CA THR A 101 6.45 -11.29 -9.22
C THR A 101 7.31 -10.05 -8.95
N GLY A 102 6.98 -8.90 -9.54
CA GLY A 102 7.75 -7.69 -9.29
C GLY A 102 7.06 -6.42 -9.77
N ILE A 103 7.48 -5.31 -9.20
CA ILE A 103 7.21 -3.97 -9.68
C ILE A 103 8.53 -3.47 -10.27
N VAL A 104 8.50 -2.91 -11.47
CA VAL A 104 9.70 -2.40 -12.15
C VAL A 104 9.67 -0.88 -12.17
N ASP A 105 8.54 -0.27 -12.52
CA ASP A 105 8.35 1.19 -12.52
C ASP A 105 6.88 1.54 -12.30
N PHE A 106 6.61 2.58 -11.52
CA PHE A 106 5.26 3.09 -11.34
C PHE A 106 4.78 3.99 -12.49
N GLY A 107 5.69 4.40 -13.38
CA GLY A 107 5.39 5.16 -14.57
C GLY A 107 4.65 6.48 -14.34
N ARG A 108 4.08 7.02 -15.40
CA ARG A 108 3.20 8.20 -15.39
C ARG A 108 1.91 7.88 -16.15
N VAL A 109 1.07 7.02 -15.58
CA VAL A 109 -0.18 6.54 -16.20
C VAL A 109 -1.43 7.06 -15.52
N GLY A 110 -1.31 8.09 -14.67
CA GLY A 110 -2.44 8.77 -14.03
C GLY A 110 -3.13 7.95 -12.94
N LEU A 111 -2.39 7.10 -12.21
CA LEU A 111 -2.90 6.28 -11.11
C LEU A 111 -3.64 7.12 -10.06
N ARG A 112 -4.81 6.67 -9.65
CA ARG A 112 -5.64 7.19 -8.56
C ARG A 112 -5.79 6.19 -7.42
N THR A 113 -5.69 4.89 -7.75
CA THR A 113 -5.65 3.79 -6.77
C THR A 113 -4.75 2.68 -7.28
N LEU A 114 -4.04 2.06 -6.35
CA LEU A 114 -3.08 1.00 -6.64
C LEU A 114 -3.07 -0.02 -5.51
N ASP A 115 -3.15 -1.33 -5.85
CA ASP A 115 -3.23 -2.41 -4.87
C ASP A 115 -2.60 -3.68 -5.45
N PHE A 116 -1.62 -4.22 -4.73
CA PHE A 116 -0.99 -5.51 -4.98
C PHE A 116 -1.35 -6.55 -3.91
N ASN A 117 -2.51 -6.42 -3.30
CA ASN A 117 -2.95 -7.25 -2.19
C ASN A 117 -2.79 -8.75 -2.47
N GLY A 118 -2.00 -9.42 -1.63
CA GLY A 118 -1.75 -10.86 -1.68
C GLY A 118 -0.78 -11.32 -2.77
N CYS A 119 -0.07 -10.40 -3.45
CA CYS A 119 1.03 -10.73 -4.35
C CYS A 119 2.27 -11.12 -3.54
N THR A 120 2.25 -12.31 -2.95
CA THR A 120 3.32 -12.80 -2.04
C THR A 120 4.69 -12.90 -2.71
N ASN A 121 4.73 -13.00 -4.04
CA ASN A 121 5.97 -13.07 -4.83
C ASN A 121 6.63 -11.70 -5.03
N ILE A 122 5.96 -10.59 -4.69
CA ILE A 122 6.60 -9.27 -4.62
C ILE A 122 7.36 -9.19 -3.29
N THR A 123 8.68 -9.26 -3.34
CA THR A 123 9.56 -9.27 -2.15
C THR A 123 10.25 -7.94 -1.88
N SER A 124 10.18 -6.99 -2.82
CA SER A 124 10.74 -5.65 -2.68
C SER A 124 9.95 -4.62 -3.47
N ILE A 125 10.03 -3.37 -3.03
CA ILE A 125 9.61 -2.20 -3.79
C ILE A 125 10.90 -1.62 -4.41
N PRO A 126 10.95 -1.32 -5.73
CA PRO A 126 12.14 -0.77 -6.35
C PRO A 126 12.50 0.59 -5.73
N ALA A 127 13.80 0.86 -5.55
CA ALA A 127 14.26 2.16 -5.06
C ALA A 127 13.95 3.28 -6.08
N SER A 128 13.63 4.49 -5.62
CA SER A 128 13.27 5.62 -6.49
C SER A 128 14.32 5.91 -7.56
N GLY A 129 15.61 5.78 -7.24
CA GLY A 129 16.71 6.00 -8.17
C GLY A 129 16.88 4.94 -9.27
N THR A 130 16.15 3.82 -9.21
CA THR A 130 16.17 2.75 -10.22
C THR A 130 15.02 2.87 -11.22
N MET A 131 14.07 3.78 -10.97
CA MET A 131 12.92 4.05 -11.82
C MET A 131 13.11 5.35 -12.60
N GLU A 132 12.49 5.42 -13.77
CA GLU A 132 12.67 6.55 -14.70
C GLU A 132 12.20 7.89 -14.11
N VAL A 133 11.12 7.86 -13.32
CA VAL A 133 10.56 9.05 -12.64
C VAL A 133 10.47 8.90 -11.11
N GLY A 134 11.09 7.87 -10.55
CA GLY A 134 10.99 7.54 -9.16
C GLY A 134 9.53 7.33 -8.73
N TYR A 135 9.17 7.80 -7.53
CA TYR A 135 7.80 7.66 -7.02
C TYR A 135 6.84 8.77 -7.48
N ARG A 136 7.24 9.66 -8.42
CA ARG A 136 6.34 10.68 -8.98
C ARG A 136 5.14 10.08 -9.71
N GLY A 137 5.20 8.83 -10.15
CA GLY A 137 4.04 8.11 -10.68
C GLY A 137 2.91 7.91 -9.69
N LEU A 138 3.19 8.06 -8.39
CA LEU A 138 2.23 7.93 -7.29
C LEU A 138 1.60 9.26 -6.82
N ASN A 139 1.96 10.40 -7.44
CA ASN A 139 1.56 11.74 -7.00
C ASN A 139 0.04 11.99 -7.02
N ASN A 140 -0.67 11.31 -7.90
CA ASN A 140 -2.11 11.46 -8.07
C ASN A 140 -2.94 10.42 -7.31
N ILE A 141 -2.31 9.51 -6.58
CA ILE A 141 -3.04 8.48 -5.83
C ILE A 141 -3.83 9.12 -4.69
N ILE A 142 -5.12 8.79 -4.63
CA ILE A 142 -6.06 9.20 -3.58
C ILE A 142 -6.17 8.11 -2.52
N SER A 143 -6.06 6.83 -2.94
CA SER A 143 -6.19 5.69 -2.03
C SER A 143 -5.08 4.66 -2.23
N PHE A 144 -4.29 4.46 -1.17
CA PHE A 144 -3.34 3.36 -1.02
C PHE A 144 -3.92 2.17 -0.24
N ALA A 145 -5.26 2.06 -0.15
CA ALA A 145 -5.88 0.96 0.59
C ALA A 145 -5.45 -0.41 0.03
N GLY A 146 -4.76 -1.20 0.87
CA GLY A 146 -4.26 -2.52 0.52
C GLY A 146 -3.02 -2.55 -0.37
N PHE A 147 -2.33 -1.42 -0.57
CA PHE A 147 -1.24 -1.25 -1.56
C PHE A 147 -0.25 -2.43 -1.59
N MET A 148 0.36 -2.78 -0.46
CA MET A 148 1.29 -3.91 -0.32
C MET A 148 0.79 -4.96 0.67
N ARG A 149 -0.50 -4.99 0.95
CA ARG A 149 -1.08 -5.94 1.90
C ARG A 149 -0.76 -7.38 1.52
N GLY A 150 -0.20 -8.15 2.46
CA GLY A 150 0.09 -9.58 2.27
C GLY A 150 1.11 -9.88 1.16
N THR A 151 1.95 -8.91 0.79
CA THR A 151 3.10 -9.14 -0.08
C THR A 151 4.30 -9.67 0.72
N GLY A 152 5.34 -10.15 0.00
CA GLY A 152 6.57 -10.69 0.60
C GLY A 152 7.61 -9.63 0.98
N ILE A 153 7.26 -8.33 0.97
CA ILE A 153 8.23 -7.27 1.28
C ILE A 153 8.72 -7.33 2.72
N THR A 154 10.01 -7.00 2.92
CA THR A 154 10.65 -6.93 4.23
C THR A 154 11.11 -5.53 4.61
N THR A 155 11.12 -4.61 3.65
CA THR A 155 11.54 -3.20 3.82
C THR A 155 10.62 -2.27 3.07
N ILE A 156 10.54 -1.01 3.53
CA ILE A 156 9.80 0.09 2.90
C ILE A 156 10.81 1.18 2.53
N PRO A 157 10.88 1.64 1.26
CA PRO A 157 11.66 2.83 0.91
C PRO A 157 11.12 4.08 1.62
N ALA A 158 12.02 4.89 2.20
CA ALA A 158 11.61 6.05 3.00
C ALA A 158 10.86 7.12 2.20
N ASP A 159 11.20 7.27 0.93
CA ASP A 159 10.73 8.30 0.01
C ASP A 159 9.50 7.89 -0.84
N ILE A 160 8.93 6.70 -0.58
CA ILE A 160 7.85 6.16 -1.44
C ILE A 160 6.61 7.06 -1.51
N PHE A 161 6.31 7.82 -0.46
CA PHE A 161 5.14 8.70 -0.42
C PHE A 161 5.47 10.20 -0.52
N ASP A 162 6.72 10.57 -0.83
CA ASP A 162 7.15 11.98 -0.88
C ASP A 162 6.31 12.84 -1.84
N PHE A 163 5.80 12.25 -2.90
CA PHE A 163 4.97 12.93 -3.89
C PHE A 163 3.47 12.64 -3.71
N SER A 164 3.05 11.86 -2.71
CA SER A 164 1.68 11.38 -2.56
C SER A 164 0.81 12.31 -1.71
N THR A 165 0.89 13.62 -1.96
CA THR A 165 0.21 14.67 -1.19
C THR A 165 -1.32 14.64 -1.31
N SER A 166 -1.86 13.99 -2.35
CA SER A 166 -3.31 13.84 -2.57
C SER A 166 -3.93 12.65 -1.82
N ALA A 167 -3.09 11.79 -1.22
CA ALA A 167 -3.56 10.57 -0.60
C ALA A 167 -4.32 10.84 0.70
N THR A 168 -5.52 10.27 0.79
CA THR A 168 -6.38 10.38 1.98
C THR A 168 -6.47 9.07 2.76
N THR A 169 -6.19 7.93 2.12
CA THR A 169 -6.43 6.60 2.69
C THR A 169 -5.19 5.73 2.61
N PHE A 170 -4.73 5.28 3.78
CA PHE A 170 -3.60 4.36 3.95
C PHE A 170 -4.05 3.09 4.70
N SER A 171 -5.32 2.71 4.58
CA SER A 171 -5.86 1.53 5.26
C SER A 171 -5.22 0.25 4.72
N ASP A 172 -4.87 -0.70 5.61
CA ASP A 172 -4.25 -2.00 5.27
C ASP A 172 -2.98 -1.92 4.42
N ILE A 173 -2.33 -0.75 4.33
CA ILE A 173 -1.31 -0.46 3.31
C ILE A 173 -0.14 -1.45 3.29
N PHE A 174 0.32 -1.89 4.46
CA PHE A 174 1.41 -2.88 4.64
C PHE A 174 0.99 -4.06 5.52
N SER A 175 -0.31 -4.23 5.78
CA SER A 175 -0.77 -5.30 6.67
C SER A 175 -0.36 -6.69 6.15
N PHE A 176 -0.08 -7.60 7.08
CA PHE A 176 0.36 -9.00 6.78
C PHE A 176 1.66 -9.08 5.98
N THR A 177 2.57 -8.12 6.12
CA THR A 177 3.93 -8.16 5.54
C THR A 177 4.97 -8.55 6.58
N SER A 178 6.19 -8.87 6.10
CA SER A 178 7.32 -9.23 6.94
C SER A 178 8.29 -8.07 7.20
N ILE A 179 7.81 -6.83 7.12
CA ILE A 179 8.62 -5.64 7.41
C ILE A 179 9.09 -5.65 8.86
N THR A 180 10.33 -5.20 9.08
CA THR A 180 10.94 -5.15 10.42
C THR A 180 10.98 -3.74 10.99
N ALA A 181 10.96 -2.71 10.14
CA ALA A 181 11.00 -1.31 10.55
C ALA A 181 10.15 -0.43 9.63
N ILE A 182 9.65 0.68 10.17
CA ILE A 182 9.06 1.78 9.39
C ILE A 182 10.11 2.89 9.33
N PRO A 183 10.48 3.37 8.12
CA PRO A 183 11.48 4.41 7.98
C PRO A 183 10.97 5.77 8.51
N ALA A 184 11.91 6.62 8.94
CA ALA A 184 11.60 7.99 9.32
C ALA A 184 11.11 8.78 8.11
N GLY A 185 10.14 9.69 8.34
CA GLY A 185 9.59 10.56 7.31
C GLY A 185 8.58 9.90 6.37
N LEU A 186 8.31 8.58 6.52
CA LEU A 186 7.48 7.82 5.57
C LEU A 186 6.17 8.52 5.18
N PHE A 187 5.50 9.19 6.12
CA PHE A 187 4.21 9.87 5.88
C PHE A 187 4.29 11.40 5.97
N ASP A 188 5.50 11.99 5.95
CA ASP A 188 5.66 13.43 6.16
C ASP A 188 4.93 14.28 5.10
N SER A 189 4.83 13.80 3.86
CA SER A 189 4.07 14.44 2.78
C SER A 189 2.57 14.10 2.78
N SER A 190 2.11 13.17 3.64
CA SER A 190 0.73 12.66 3.63
C SER A 190 -0.21 13.49 4.52
N THR A 191 -0.17 14.82 4.37
CA THR A 191 -0.89 15.79 5.23
C THR A 191 -2.42 15.71 5.10
N ASN A 192 -2.92 15.13 4.01
CA ASN A 192 -4.35 14.92 3.76
C ASN A 192 -4.88 13.56 4.23
N ALA A 193 -4.02 12.74 4.84
CA ALA A 193 -4.44 11.43 5.34
C ALA A 193 -5.54 11.56 6.39
N ASN A 194 -6.61 10.76 6.23
CA ASN A 194 -7.72 10.69 7.19
C ASN A 194 -7.80 9.34 7.91
N THR A 195 -7.12 8.30 7.41
CA THR A 195 -7.14 6.98 8.03
C THR A 195 -5.86 6.19 7.78
N PHE A 196 -5.39 5.53 8.86
CA PHE A 196 -4.36 4.50 8.86
C PHE A 196 -4.91 3.19 9.44
N ALA A 197 -6.21 2.96 9.32
CA ALA A 197 -6.84 1.75 9.85
C ALA A 197 -6.14 0.50 9.30
N SER A 198 -5.73 -0.42 10.19
CA SER A 198 -5.01 -1.65 9.86
C SER A 198 -3.69 -1.46 9.09
N ALA A 199 -3.10 -0.27 9.03
CA ALA A 199 -1.97 0.05 8.14
C ALA A 199 -0.80 -0.95 8.26
N PHE A 200 -0.53 -1.43 9.47
CA PHE A 200 0.54 -2.38 9.80
C PHE A 200 0.00 -3.63 10.54
N ASN A 201 -1.31 -3.88 10.45
CA ASN A 201 -1.93 -5.03 11.12
C ASN A 201 -1.21 -6.34 10.76
N SER A 202 -0.87 -7.13 11.76
CA SER A 202 -0.18 -8.43 11.61
C SER A 202 1.20 -8.37 10.93
N CYS A 203 1.90 -7.23 11.02
CA CYS A 203 3.33 -7.15 10.75
C CYS A 203 4.10 -7.71 11.96
N THR A 204 4.11 -9.02 12.12
CA THR A 204 4.56 -9.69 13.36
C THR A 204 6.04 -9.50 13.66
N LEU A 205 6.86 -9.15 12.66
CA LEU A 205 8.30 -8.88 12.76
C LEU A 205 8.63 -7.39 12.94
N LEU A 206 7.64 -6.50 12.85
CA LEU A 206 7.84 -5.07 13.02
C LEU A 206 8.26 -4.78 14.46
N ASN A 207 9.49 -4.30 14.63
CA ASN A 207 10.08 -4.03 15.94
C ASN A 207 10.36 -2.54 16.21
N SER A 208 10.38 -1.72 15.16
CA SER A 208 10.70 -0.29 15.30
C SER A 208 9.93 0.60 14.31
N TYR A 209 9.62 1.82 14.77
CA TYR A 209 9.08 2.92 13.97
C TYR A 209 9.43 4.27 14.59
N PRO A 210 9.41 5.40 13.83
CA PRO A 210 9.68 6.72 14.38
C PRO A 210 8.59 7.17 15.36
N VAL A 211 8.98 7.78 16.49
CA VAL A 211 8.04 8.30 17.50
C VAL A 211 7.11 9.40 16.97
N ASN A 212 7.47 10.04 15.86
CA ASN A 212 6.70 11.09 15.19
C ASN A 212 6.01 10.63 13.90
N LEU A 213 5.85 9.32 13.70
CA LEU A 213 5.38 8.71 12.44
C LEU A 213 4.13 9.37 11.82
N PHE A 214 3.20 9.86 12.65
CA PHE A 214 1.92 10.43 12.18
C PHE A 214 1.78 11.93 12.51
N ASN A 215 2.85 12.61 12.90
CA ASN A 215 2.75 14.01 13.39
C ASN A 215 2.33 15.00 12.29
N THR A 216 2.62 14.70 11.04
CA THR A 216 2.27 15.54 9.88
C THR A 216 0.88 15.27 9.31
N SER A 217 0.12 14.35 9.92
CA SER A 217 -1.23 13.95 9.48
C SER A 217 -2.31 14.31 10.54
N PRO A 218 -2.59 15.60 10.82
CA PRO A 218 -3.48 16.02 11.91
C PRO A 218 -4.95 15.68 11.66
N ASN A 219 -5.34 15.46 10.39
CA ASN A 219 -6.71 15.18 9.99
C ASN A 219 -7.13 13.71 10.16
N VAL A 220 -6.24 12.87 10.66
CA VAL A 220 -6.56 11.44 10.87
C VAL A 220 -7.63 11.28 11.92
N THR A 221 -8.69 10.56 11.55
CA THR A 221 -9.81 10.23 12.43
C THR A 221 -9.80 8.77 12.87
N ASN A 222 -9.04 7.89 12.20
CA ASN A 222 -9.12 6.45 12.43
C ASN A 222 -7.74 5.76 12.41
N PHE A 223 -7.37 5.21 13.58
CA PHE A 223 -6.21 4.33 13.77
C PHE A 223 -6.62 2.91 14.20
N SER A 224 -7.84 2.48 13.94
CA SER A 224 -8.31 1.14 14.32
C SER A 224 -7.36 0.07 13.79
N SER A 225 -6.94 -0.87 14.64
CA SER A 225 -6.08 -2.00 14.29
C SER A 225 -4.73 -1.64 13.65
N THR A 226 -4.27 -0.39 13.70
CA THR A 226 -3.07 0.07 12.99
C THR A 226 -1.84 -0.80 13.28
N PHE A 227 -1.62 -1.17 14.53
CA PHE A 227 -0.51 -2.02 14.98
C PHE A 227 -1.01 -3.33 15.63
N ARG A 228 -2.22 -3.76 15.28
CA ARG A 228 -2.76 -5.02 15.80
C ARG A 228 -1.84 -6.17 15.42
N ASN A 229 -1.53 -7.05 16.39
CA ASN A 229 -0.64 -8.21 16.21
C ASN A 229 0.79 -7.89 15.71
N CYS A 230 1.30 -6.69 15.96
CA CYS A 230 2.71 -6.36 15.77
C CYS A 230 3.51 -6.84 17.01
N LEU A 231 3.73 -8.14 17.11
CA LEU A 231 4.20 -8.80 18.34
C LEU A 231 5.63 -8.43 18.77
N ALA A 232 6.45 -7.94 17.82
CA ALA A 232 7.83 -7.55 18.07
C ALA A 232 8.01 -6.08 18.46
N LEU A 233 6.93 -5.26 18.45
CA LEU A 233 7.00 -3.86 18.85
C LEU A 233 7.35 -3.71 20.33
N THR A 234 8.28 -2.79 20.62
CA THR A 234 8.80 -2.55 21.98
C THR A 234 8.20 -1.33 22.67
N PHE A 235 7.47 -0.46 21.96
CA PHE A 235 6.81 0.71 22.55
C PHE A 235 5.54 1.11 21.81
N ALA A 236 4.65 1.87 22.48
CA ALA A 236 3.41 2.36 21.90
C ALA A 236 3.52 3.82 21.46
N GLN A 237 3.02 4.13 20.24
CA GLN A 237 2.93 5.50 19.68
C GLN A 237 2.03 6.40 20.54
N GLN A 238 2.47 7.63 20.80
CA GLN A 238 1.72 8.55 21.67
C GLN A 238 0.59 9.33 20.97
N PHE A 239 0.59 9.44 19.65
CA PHE A 239 -0.44 10.11 18.83
C PHE A 239 -0.74 11.57 19.24
N THR A 240 0.25 12.30 19.73
CA THR A 240 0.05 13.63 20.33
C THR A 240 -0.45 14.69 19.35
N ALA A 241 -0.03 14.61 18.07
CA ALA A 241 -0.45 15.55 17.03
C ALA A 241 -1.83 15.19 16.43
N ASN A 242 -2.36 14.00 16.68
CA ASN A 242 -3.58 13.48 16.04
C ASN A 242 -4.79 13.70 16.95
N THR A 243 -5.22 14.97 17.10
CA THR A 243 -6.29 15.35 18.03
C THR A 243 -7.70 15.06 17.53
N SER A 244 -7.87 14.85 16.22
CA SER A 244 -9.17 14.61 15.57
C SER A 244 -9.60 13.13 15.59
N VAL A 245 -8.82 12.24 16.21
CA VAL A 245 -9.09 10.80 16.17
C VAL A 245 -10.35 10.44 16.94
N THR A 246 -11.23 9.69 16.29
CA THR A 246 -12.47 9.14 16.84
C THR A 246 -12.38 7.65 17.14
N SER A 247 -11.44 6.91 16.53
CA SER A 247 -11.27 5.47 16.78
C SER A 247 -9.82 5.04 16.90
N PHE A 248 -9.55 4.33 18.02
CA PHE A 248 -8.34 3.55 18.30
C PHE A 248 -8.68 2.08 18.56
N ASP A 249 -9.84 1.58 18.10
CA ASP A 249 -10.27 0.21 18.36
C ASP A 249 -9.20 -0.79 17.91
N ASN A 250 -8.80 -1.69 18.81
CA ASN A 250 -7.78 -2.71 18.54
C ASN A 250 -6.40 -2.16 18.11
N VAL A 251 -6.05 -0.90 18.36
CA VAL A 251 -4.83 -0.29 17.81
C VAL A 251 -3.57 -1.09 18.12
N TYR A 252 -3.46 -1.65 19.33
CA TYR A 252 -2.41 -2.57 19.79
C TYR A 252 -2.98 -3.90 20.29
N ASN A 253 -4.15 -4.33 19.81
CA ASN A 253 -4.70 -5.62 20.22
C ASN A 253 -3.76 -6.76 19.79
N MET A 254 -3.12 -7.42 20.76
CA MET A 254 -2.21 -8.55 20.52
C MET A 254 -2.96 -9.87 20.63
N SER A 255 -2.64 -10.83 19.77
CA SER A 255 -3.24 -12.17 19.80
C SER A 255 -2.74 -13.02 20.98
N THR A 256 -1.65 -12.60 21.60
CA THR A 256 -1.01 -13.29 22.74
C THR A 256 -0.46 -12.27 23.74
N THR A 257 -0.35 -12.67 25.00
CA THR A 257 0.36 -11.90 26.05
C THR A 257 1.88 -11.96 25.92
N SER A 258 2.42 -12.91 25.15
CA SER A 258 3.83 -13.00 24.82
C SER A 258 4.15 -12.07 23.65
N ASN A 259 4.24 -10.76 23.93
CA ASN A 259 4.62 -9.71 22.99
C ASN A 259 5.68 -8.80 23.65
N ALA A 260 6.39 -8.02 22.83
CA ALA A 260 7.53 -7.22 23.28
C ALA A 260 7.14 -5.80 23.75
N LEU A 261 5.85 -5.43 23.73
CA LEU A 261 5.40 -4.08 24.03
C LEU A 261 5.63 -3.74 25.50
N ASP A 262 6.37 -2.66 25.75
CA ASP A 262 6.85 -2.21 27.05
C ASP A 262 6.65 -0.69 27.20
N GLY A 263 7.01 -0.11 28.36
CA GLY A 263 6.84 1.31 28.67
C GLY A 263 5.38 1.69 28.90
N ASN A 264 5.03 2.95 28.64
CA ASN A 264 3.68 3.44 28.90
C ASN A 264 2.80 3.45 27.65
N ALA A 265 1.59 2.89 27.77
CA ALA A 265 0.52 3.14 26.81
C ALA A 265 0.18 4.63 26.75
N PRO A 266 -0.14 5.17 25.56
CA PRO A 266 -0.73 6.50 25.45
C PRO A 266 -2.08 6.54 26.16
N THR A 267 -2.35 7.63 26.87
CA THR A 267 -3.57 7.81 27.69
C THR A 267 -4.78 8.21 26.82
N LEU A 268 -5.13 7.37 25.84
CA LEU A 268 -6.17 7.64 24.85
C LEU A 268 -7.55 7.89 25.49
N TRP A 269 -7.83 7.24 26.60
CA TRP A 269 -9.07 7.35 27.35
C TRP A 269 -9.25 8.68 28.09
N LEU A 270 -8.20 9.49 28.20
CA LEU A 270 -8.24 10.82 28.81
C LEU A 270 -8.49 11.94 27.80
N ARG A 271 -8.62 11.62 26.51
CA ARG A 271 -8.92 12.61 25.48
C ARG A 271 -10.36 13.13 25.60
N ASN A 272 -10.59 14.35 25.13
CA ASN A 272 -11.92 14.96 25.13
C ASN A 272 -12.24 15.52 23.71
N PRO A 273 -13.25 14.97 23.01
CA PRO A 273 -14.06 13.82 23.40
C PRO A 273 -13.22 12.52 23.45
N THR A 274 -13.64 11.58 24.30
CA THR A 274 -13.01 10.26 24.40
C THR A 274 -13.26 9.47 23.12
N PRO A 275 -12.23 9.04 22.40
CA PRO A 275 -12.37 8.22 21.20
C PRO A 275 -12.83 6.79 21.56
N SER A 276 -13.38 6.05 20.59
CA SER A 276 -13.52 4.60 20.72
C SER A 276 -12.14 3.95 20.87
N GLY A 277 -12.03 2.98 21.78
CA GLY A 277 -10.78 2.29 22.09
C GLY A 277 -11.02 0.83 22.49
N THR A 278 -12.08 0.20 21.95
CA THR A 278 -12.41 -1.18 22.25
C THR A 278 -11.23 -2.11 22.02
N ALA A 279 -10.79 -2.79 23.10
CA ALA A 279 -9.65 -3.70 23.08
C ALA A 279 -8.34 -3.07 22.51
N ALA A 280 -8.15 -1.76 22.67
CA ALA A 280 -7.00 -1.03 22.11
C ALA A 280 -5.65 -1.60 22.58
N PHE A 281 -5.59 -2.08 23.83
CA PHE A 281 -4.39 -2.65 24.46
C PHE A 281 -4.60 -4.08 24.95
N ARG A 282 -5.49 -4.83 24.31
CA ARG A 282 -5.75 -6.22 24.69
C ARG A 282 -4.45 -7.03 24.65
N ASN A 283 -4.20 -7.80 25.73
CA ASN A 283 -3.02 -8.64 25.93
C ASN A 283 -1.66 -7.87 26.01
N CYS A 284 -1.65 -6.53 26.10
CA CYS A 284 -0.42 -5.74 26.23
C CYS A 284 0.06 -5.66 27.68
N THR A 285 0.18 -6.80 28.35
CA THR A 285 0.44 -6.92 29.82
C THR A 285 1.84 -6.47 30.22
N GLY A 286 2.77 -6.27 29.29
CA GLY A 286 4.10 -5.71 29.52
C GLY A 286 4.14 -4.20 29.72
N LEU A 287 3.06 -3.47 29.41
CA LEU A 287 3.01 -2.02 29.60
C LEU A 287 3.02 -1.64 31.09
N ASP A 288 3.87 -0.67 31.47
CA ASP A 288 4.03 -0.20 32.84
C ASP A 288 2.72 0.29 33.46
N ASN A 289 1.90 0.98 32.68
CA ASN A 289 0.63 1.53 33.12
C ASN A 289 -0.58 0.61 32.76
N PHE A 290 -0.36 -0.68 32.42
CA PHE A 290 -1.43 -1.58 32.03
C PHE A 290 -2.56 -1.66 33.07
N ALA A 291 -2.22 -1.70 34.37
CA ALA A 291 -3.22 -1.74 35.45
C ALA A 291 -4.21 -0.56 35.39
N SER A 292 -3.71 0.63 35.00
CA SER A 292 -4.49 1.88 34.94
C SER A 292 -5.34 2.03 33.68
N ILE A 293 -5.16 1.17 32.69
CA ILE A 293 -5.96 1.21 31.44
C ILE A 293 -7.41 0.77 31.77
N PRO A 294 -8.44 1.54 31.35
CA PRO A 294 -9.84 1.15 31.54
C PRO A 294 -10.18 -0.17 30.83
N LEU A 295 -11.14 -0.92 31.40
CA LEU A 295 -11.52 -2.25 30.91
C LEU A 295 -11.96 -2.27 29.43
N ASN A 296 -12.64 -1.23 28.96
CA ASN A 296 -13.06 -1.13 27.56
C ASN A 296 -11.90 -0.91 26.59
N PHE A 297 -10.72 -0.48 27.09
CA PHE A 297 -9.50 -0.34 26.28
C PHE A 297 -8.57 -1.56 26.39
N LYS A 298 -8.87 -2.53 27.26
CA LYS A 298 -8.10 -3.79 27.45
C LYS A 298 -8.53 -4.97 26.60
#